data_216e5df9043529fa37cbbabaab6b6776
#
_entry.id   216e5df9043529fa37cbbabaab6b6776
#
_cell.length_a   1.000
_cell.length_b   1.000
_cell.length_c   1.000
_cell.angle_alpha   90.00
_cell.angle_beta   90.00
_cell.angle_gamma   90.00
#
_symmetry.space_group_name_H-M   'P 1'
#
loop_
_entity.id
_entity.type
_entity.pdbx_description
1 polymer ?
#
loop_
_entity_poly.entity_id
_entity_poly.type
_entity_poly.pdbx_seq_one_letter_code
_entity_poly.pdbx_strand_id
1 'polypeptide(L)'
;MLAVLLTILFFNQGLSLDNRGTSFITAFPENIAVYYGKTYNLFKITTLHPDTTISVTYMANGIVKTNTSLSEGIVWTLNLTKQVEESQLMSSNKTFRITSDKNITVLSVSGWEGRFQSHVVQPEQNLGNVYLVPSLNYNNIVKSFNLMMTSDVRFLNFRLMIINAVDMVKRVTIKQVNEMGQSQEETITLNPYNLYQIQIDGLVRQINAEDKVAVILTHPCFDSNNCSCNMILNQLQPYVSNSNNDRFLVPPIFSARQLLVATNEPFQVCQSCFTPETGVWVQTSSDILSLLQNLKNNISVISTTIQVSLRLISPGLVLDLIPISKFSGCYLVDLNSSRNAALVIANTSSTDAVRMNDQKLPTNIIWRVINGTGYSCALVEGGRISTIWHPFARIGVYMIERLDSNNTYGSAATIINTDPDNGGCLLTPEIFVLGEDEMNWFKSREYCMENADQFARLNNESSQAKMTLNMTRREPTEGWISLRRSLYTTDWYWRNEDTFPPNVDFTYWENGQPDKPEKGLCASVSLDPSKNFKWRSARCCSKKKPVCYKRPKYFTL
;
A
#
# COMPACT_ATOMS: atom_id res chain seq x y z
N MET A 1 0.28 -33.69 31.57
CA MET A 1 0.01 -33.76 30.12
C MET A 1 -0.75 -32.50 29.75
N LEU A 2 -0.03 -31.40 29.58
CA LEU A 2 -0.58 -30.12 29.11
C LEU A 2 0.02 -29.89 27.72
N ALA A 3 -0.78 -30.15 26.70
CA ALA A 3 -0.42 -29.82 25.34
C ALA A 3 -0.42 -28.28 25.24
N VAL A 4 0.77 -27.70 25.21
CA VAL A 4 0.97 -26.32 24.80
C VAL A 4 0.63 -26.27 23.32
N LEU A 5 -0.55 -25.78 22.99
CA LEU A 5 -0.88 -25.33 21.66
C LEU A 5 0.04 -24.14 21.36
N LEU A 6 1.17 -24.43 20.73
CA LEU A 6 1.90 -23.45 19.94
C LEU A 6 1.01 -23.15 18.73
N THR A 7 0.08 -22.25 18.89
CA THR A 7 -0.49 -21.52 17.76
C THR A 7 0.67 -20.70 17.19
N ILE A 8 1.36 -21.31 16.27
CA ILE A 8 2.16 -20.59 15.28
C ILE A 8 1.13 -19.71 14.56
N LEU A 9 1.04 -18.47 15.00
CA LEU A 9 0.49 -17.40 14.21
C LEU A 9 1.38 -17.31 12.96
N PHE A 10 1.10 -18.17 11.98
CA PHE A 10 1.36 -17.79 10.60
C PHE A 10 0.56 -16.50 10.42
N PHE A 11 1.19 -15.38 10.63
CA PHE A 11 0.80 -14.20 9.94
C PHE A 11 0.82 -14.60 8.46
N ASN A 12 -0.36 -14.95 7.93
CA ASN A 12 -0.58 -14.83 6.52
C ASN A 12 -0.17 -13.40 6.19
N GLN A 13 1.02 -13.25 5.64
CA GLN A 13 1.41 -12.06 4.91
C GLN A 13 0.50 -12.06 3.67
N GLY A 14 -0.75 -11.68 3.87
CA GLY A 14 -1.55 -11.14 2.78
C GLY A 14 -0.67 -10.05 2.18
N LEU A 15 -0.47 -10.08 0.86
CA LEU A 15 0.31 -9.08 0.14
C LEU A 15 -0.02 -7.72 0.75
N SER A 16 0.96 -7.14 1.42
CA SER A 16 0.83 -5.80 1.98
C SER A 16 0.51 -4.88 0.82
N LEU A 17 -0.58 -4.13 0.92
CA LEU A 17 -0.87 -3.07 -0.05
C LEU A 17 0.01 -1.83 0.16
N ASP A 18 0.95 -1.89 1.08
CA ASP A 18 1.93 -0.84 1.33
C ASP A 18 2.73 -0.55 0.06
N ASN A 19 2.61 0.67 -0.43
CA ASN A 19 3.24 1.09 -1.68
C ASN A 19 4.67 1.62 -1.49
N ARG A 20 5.22 1.51 -0.29
CA ARG A 20 6.61 1.89 0.02
C ARG A 20 7.59 0.82 -0.46
N GLY A 21 8.69 1.24 -1.02
CA GLY A 21 9.74 0.31 -1.44
C GLY A 21 11.01 1.02 -1.88
N THR A 22 12.01 0.20 -2.25
CA THR A 22 13.32 0.67 -2.73
C THR A 22 13.60 0.28 -4.17
N SER A 23 12.74 -0.54 -4.78
CA SER A 23 12.89 -0.98 -6.17
C SER A 23 11.52 -1.10 -6.84
N PHE A 24 11.41 -0.53 -8.05
CA PHE A 24 10.18 -0.46 -8.83
C PHE A 24 10.49 -0.66 -10.30
N ILE A 25 9.53 -1.25 -11.04
CA ILE A 25 9.60 -1.36 -12.49
C ILE A 25 8.27 -0.94 -13.12
N THR A 26 8.32 -0.19 -14.22
CA THR A 26 7.14 0.27 -14.94
C THR A 26 7.47 0.65 -16.38
N ALA A 27 6.42 0.98 -17.15
CA ALA A 27 6.53 1.48 -18.52
C ALA A 27 5.40 2.47 -18.81
N PHE A 28 5.54 3.24 -19.89
CA PHE A 28 4.49 4.12 -20.38
C PHE A 28 3.84 3.55 -21.63
N PRO A 29 2.52 3.38 -21.66
CA PRO A 29 1.79 3.05 -22.88
C PRO A 29 1.70 4.26 -23.81
N GLU A 30 1.37 4.00 -25.06
CA GLU A 30 1.07 5.03 -26.05
C GLU A 30 -0.07 5.94 -25.57
N ASN A 31 0.16 7.26 -25.65
CA ASN A 31 -0.84 8.28 -25.38
C ASN A 31 -1.22 8.99 -26.68
N ILE A 32 -2.34 8.59 -27.28
CA ILE A 32 -2.81 9.15 -28.55
C ILE A 32 -3.54 10.50 -28.39
N ALA A 33 -3.74 10.99 -27.18
CA ALA A 33 -4.25 12.34 -26.96
C ALA A 33 -3.35 13.42 -27.59
N VAL A 34 -2.15 13.06 -28.03
CA VAL A 34 -1.25 13.92 -28.84
C VAL A 34 -1.92 14.47 -30.09
N TYR A 35 -2.90 13.78 -30.65
CA TYR A 35 -3.67 14.27 -31.81
C TYR A 35 -4.64 15.41 -31.45
N TYR A 36 -4.86 15.62 -30.16
CA TYR A 36 -5.77 16.66 -29.62
C TYR A 36 -5.00 17.78 -28.90
N GLY A 37 -3.78 17.54 -28.45
CA GLY A 37 -2.97 18.51 -27.73
C GLY A 37 -1.60 17.97 -27.31
N LYS A 38 -0.89 18.74 -26.50
CA LYS A 38 0.45 18.36 -26.03
C LYS A 38 0.34 17.32 -24.90
N THR A 39 0.86 16.12 -25.15
CA THR A 39 0.96 15.06 -24.13
C THR A 39 2.20 15.20 -23.26
N TYR A 40 2.16 14.63 -22.06
CA TYR A 40 3.28 14.55 -21.15
C TYR A 40 3.28 13.24 -20.38
N ASN A 41 4.47 12.76 -20.05
CA ASN A 41 4.70 11.62 -19.16
C ASN A 41 5.67 12.04 -18.07
N LEU A 42 5.40 11.65 -16.84
CA LEU A 42 6.28 11.96 -15.72
C LEU A 42 6.14 10.95 -14.58
N PHE A 43 7.18 10.90 -13.76
CA PHE A 43 7.11 10.29 -12.44
C PHE A 43 7.01 11.35 -11.36
N LYS A 44 6.17 11.10 -10.35
CA LYS A 44 6.20 11.79 -9.06
C LYS A 44 6.72 10.81 -8.03
N ILE A 45 7.92 11.05 -7.54
CA ILE A 45 8.61 10.18 -6.59
C ILE A 45 8.68 10.89 -5.25
N THR A 46 8.04 10.33 -4.22
CA THR A 46 8.00 10.94 -2.90
C THR A 46 8.97 10.24 -1.96
N THR A 47 9.86 11.01 -1.36
CA THR A 47 10.80 10.54 -0.34
C THR A 47 10.11 10.44 1.02
N LEU A 48 10.31 9.32 1.70
CA LEU A 48 9.73 9.06 3.02
C LEU A 48 10.75 9.22 4.16
N HIS A 49 12.01 9.40 3.82
CA HIS A 49 13.09 9.54 4.79
C HIS A 49 14.07 10.62 4.33
N PRO A 50 14.74 11.31 5.26
CA PRO A 50 15.77 12.28 4.93
C PRO A 50 16.99 11.59 4.27
N ASP A 51 17.77 12.37 3.52
CA ASP A 51 18.99 11.94 2.82
C ASP A 51 18.77 10.71 1.93
N THR A 52 17.66 10.72 1.19
CA THR A 52 17.30 9.65 0.26
C THR A 52 17.95 9.88 -1.09
N THR A 53 18.60 8.84 -1.63
CA THR A 53 19.17 8.83 -2.99
C THR A 53 18.28 7.98 -3.90
N ILE A 54 17.90 8.54 -5.05
CA ILE A 54 17.03 7.90 -6.04
C ILE A 54 17.73 7.80 -7.37
N SER A 55 17.63 6.66 -8.03
CA SER A 55 18.13 6.42 -9.38
C SER A 55 17.02 5.91 -10.28
N VAL A 56 16.82 6.54 -11.43
CA VAL A 56 15.84 6.14 -12.46
C VAL A 56 16.60 5.77 -13.71
N THR A 57 16.54 4.50 -14.11
CA THR A 57 17.20 3.95 -15.28
C THR A 57 16.17 3.67 -16.38
N TYR A 58 16.36 4.23 -17.56
CA TYR A 58 15.61 3.88 -18.76
C TYR A 58 16.31 2.73 -19.48
N MET A 59 15.69 1.57 -19.53
CA MET A 59 16.34 0.32 -19.98
C MET A 59 16.63 0.31 -21.48
N ALA A 60 15.87 1.04 -22.30
CA ALA A 60 16.08 1.05 -23.76
C ALA A 60 17.44 1.61 -24.19
N ASN A 61 18.05 2.50 -23.42
CA ASN A 61 19.33 3.12 -23.76
C ASN A 61 20.30 3.21 -22.58
N GLY A 62 19.95 2.66 -21.42
CA GLY A 62 20.76 2.68 -20.21
C GLY A 62 20.96 4.08 -19.58
N ILE A 63 20.19 5.09 -20.01
CA ILE A 63 20.28 6.42 -19.41
C ILE A 63 19.80 6.38 -17.97
N VAL A 64 20.65 6.85 -17.06
CA VAL A 64 20.37 6.94 -15.63
C VAL A 64 20.21 8.41 -15.23
N LYS A 65 19.14 8.71 -14.51
CA LYS A 65 18.95 9.99 -13.81
C LYS A 65 18.97 9.75 -12.31
N THR A 66 19.86 10.44 -11.63
CA THR A 66 20.03 10.29 -10.17
C THR A 66 19.75 11.62 -9.48
N ASN A 67 19.12 11.54 -8.32
CA ASN A 67 18.96 12.65 -7.39
C ASN A 67 19.36 12.19 -5.99
N THR A 68 20.20 12.96 -5.31
CA THR A 68 20.86 12.58 -4.05
C THR A 68 20.49 13.50 -2.91
N SER A 69 20.57 12.96 -1.70
CA SER A 69 20.38 13.73 -0.45
C SER A 69 19.04 14.50 -0.39
N LEU A 70 17.98 13.87 -0.89
CA LEU A 70 16.64 14.45 -0.82
C LEU A 70 16.11 14.42 0.61
N SER A 71 15.56 15.54 1.06
CA SER A 71 14.88 15.63 2.36
C SER A 71 13.59 14.78 2.36
N GLU A 72 13.10 14.46 3.55
CA GLU A 72 11.79 13.83 3.74
C GLU A 72 10.66 14.71 3.18
N GLY A 73 9.63 14.10 2.63
CA GLY A 73 8.46 14.80 2.08
C GLY A 73 8.68 15.47 0.72
N ILE A 74 9.89 15.42 0.17
CA ILE A 74 10.15 15.97 -1.17
C ILE A 74 9.49 15.10 -2.24
N VAL A 75 8.81 15.73 -3.18
CA VAL A 75 8.27 15.10 -4.38
C VAL A 75 9.14 15.48 -5.57
N TRP A 76 9.99 14.55 -5.97
CA TRP A 76 10.78 14.70 -7.18
C TRP A 76 9.93 14.41 -8.42
N THR A 77 9.64 15.44 -9.20
CA THR A 77 8.93 15.32 -10.48
C THR A 77 9.93 15.16 -11.61
N LEU A 78 9.94 13.98 -12.23
CA LEU A 78 10.78 13.67 -13.36
C LEU A 78 9.97 13.66 -14.65
N ASN A 79 10.11 14.73 -15.46
CA ASN A 79 9.48 14.82 -16.78
C ASN A 79 10.20 13.95 -17.80
N LEU A 80 9.44 13.25 -18.61
CA LEU A 80 9.91 12.32 -19.63
C LEU A 80 9.48 12.77 -21.03
N THR A 81 10.24 12.37 -22.03
CA THR A 81 9.90 12.63 -23.43
C THR A 81 8.86 11.63 -23.95
N LYS A 82 8.14 11.96 -25.02
CA LYS A 82 7.18 11.05 -25.64
C LYS A 82 7.80 9.75 -26.17
N GLN A 83 9.08 9.76 -26.49
CA GLN A 83 9.81 8.59 -27.04
C GLN A 83 9.84 7.38 -26.10
N VAL A 84 9.54 7.57 -24.81
CA VAL A 84 9.48 6.48 -23.84
C VAL A 84 8.22 5.62 -23.96
N GLU A 85 7.22 6.10 -24.68
CA GLU A 85 5.94 5.40 -24.86
C GLU A 85 6.11 4.14 -25.72
N GLU A 86 5.42 3.07 -25.33
CA GLU A 86 5.38 1.83 -26.13
C GLU A 86 4.08 1.78 -26.92
N SER A 87 4.21 1.79 -28.24
CA SER A 87 3.09 1.72 -29.19
C SER A 87 2.97 0.35 -29.88
N GLN A 88 4.03 -0.45 -29.86
CA GLN A 88 4.09 -1.70 -30.60
C GLN A 88 3.60 -2.89 -29.78
N LEU A 89 2.87 -3.79 -30.43
CA LEU A 89 2.37 -5.03 -29.85
C LEU A 89 3.42 -6.14 -29.96
N MET A 90 4.50 -6.03 -29.20
CA MET A 90 5.63 -6.96 -29.23
C MET A 90 6.51 -6.82 -27.97
N SER A 91 7.60 -7.59 -27.96
CA SER A 91 8.63 -7.43 -26.93
C SER A 91 9.42 -6.14 -27.13
N SER A 92 9.69 -5.42 -26.04
CA SER A 92 10.42 -4.16 -26.05
C SER A 92 11.20 -4.00 -24.74
N ASN A 93 12.20 -3.12 -24.75
CA ASN A 93 12.98 -2.72 -23.59
C ASN A 93 12.65 -1.29 -23.10
N LYS A 94 11.53 -0.71 -23.54
CA LYS A 94 11.06 0.62 -23.11
C LYS A 94 10.46 0.57 -21.71
N THR A 95 11.26 0.20 -20.73
CA THR A 95 10.87 0.11 -19.33
C THR A 95 11.75 1.03 -18.48
N PHE A 96 11.25 1.35 -17.28
CA PHE A 96 11.97 2.13 -16.28
C PHE A 96 12.16 1.29 -15.03
N ARG A 97 13.42 1.20 -14.58
CA ARG A 97 13.77 0.70 -13.26
C ARG A 97 14.08 1.88 -12.35
N ILE A 98 13.40 1.94 -11.20
CA ILE A 98 13.56 3.00 -10.21
C ILE A 98 14.07 2.35 -8.93
N THR A 99 15.21 2.82 -8.43
CA THR A 99 15.82 2.30 -7.20
C THR A 99 16.15 3.43 -6.24
N SER A 100 16.15 3.12 -4.96
CA SER A 100 16.53 4.05 -3.89
C SER A 100 17.21 3.32 -2.74
N ASP A 101 17.97 4.06 -1.95
CA ASP A 101 18.64 3.55 -0.74
C ASP A 101 17.67 3.47 0.46
N LYS A 102 16.56 4.21 0.43
CA LYS A 102 15.50 4.23 1.45
C LYS A 102 14.13 4.15 0.80
N ASN A 103 13.12 3.79 1.58
CA ASN A 103 11.76 3.67 1.07
C ASN A 103 11.25 4.98 0.45
N ILE A 104 10.68 4.84 -0.74
CA ILE A 104 10.01 5.88 -1.51
C ILE A 104 8.64 5.39 -1.96
N THR A 105 7.83 6.28 -2.51
CA THR A 105 6.64 5.92 -3.30
C THR A 105 6.75 6.50 -4.70
N VAL A 106 6.18 5.80 -5.68
CA VAL A 106 6.26 6.18 -7.10
C VAL A 106 4.87 6.24 -7.70
N LEU A 107 4.53 7.39 -8.27
CA LEU A 107 3.32 7.60 -9.07
C LEU A 107 3.74 7.82 -10.53
N SER A 108 3.23 6.99 -11.42
CA SER A 108 3.37 7.16 -12.87
C SER A 108 2.19 7.95 -13.40
N VAL A 109 2.46 8.99 -14.18
CA VAL A 109 1.44 9.92 -14.70
C VAL A 109 1.62 10.09 -16.20
N SER A 110 0.54 9.93 -16.95
CA SER A 110 0.47 10.25 -18.38
C SER A 110 -0.75 11.12 -18.63
N GLY A 111 -0.59 12.22 -19.38
CA GLY A 111 -1.68 13.17 -19.54
C GLY A 111 -1.53 14.10 -20.74
N TRP A 112 -2.50 15.02 -20.90
CA TRP A 112 -2.52 16.08 -21.88
C TRP A 112 -3.40 17.25 -21.40
N GLU A 113 -2.99 18.46 -21.64
CA GLU A 113 -3.74 19.72 -21.39
C GLU A 113 -4.51 19.78 -20.04
N GLY A 114 -3.83 19.40 -18.93
CA GLY A 114 -4.41 19.44 -17.60
C GLY A 114 -5.30 18.25 -17.26
N ARG A 115 -5.38 17.25 -18.14
CA ARG A 115 -6.00 15.93 -17.88
C ARG A 115 -4.92 14.89 -17.73
N PHE A 116 -5.07 13.98 -16.80
CA PHE A 116 -4.08 12.92 -16.63
C PHE A 116 -4.71 11.62 -16.12
N GLN A 117 -4.03 10.54 -16.42
CA GLN A 117 -4.20 9.26 -15.76
C GLN A 117 -2.95 8.97 -14.95
N SER A 118 -3.14 8.44 -13.77
CA SER A 118 -2.04 8.04 -12.90
C SER A 118 -2.30 6.66 -12.32
N HIS A 119 -1.23 5.94 -12.05
CA HIS A 119 -1.28 4.74 -11.24
C HIS A 119 -0.13 4.73 -10.25
N VAL A 120 -0.37 4.14 -9.10
CA VAL A 120 0.66 3.88 -8.10
C VAL A 120 1.51 2.71 -8.60
N VAL A 121 2.79 2.95 -8.86
CA VAL A 121 3.72 1.88 -9.23
C VAL A 121 3.98 1.02 -8.00
N GLN A 122 3.68 -0.27 -8.12
CA GLN A 122 3.92 -1.20 -7.02
C GLN A 122 5.41 -1.49 -6.86
N PRO A 123 5.93 -1.48 -5.63
CA PRO A 123 7.30 -1.92 -5.39
C PRO A 123 7.47 -3.41 -5.73
N GLU A 124 8.67 -3.81 -6.16
CA GLU A 124 8.96 -5.18 -6.59
C GLU A 124 8.57 -6.26 -5.55
N GLN A 125 8.57 -5.92 -4.26
CA GLN A 125 8.14 -6.82 -3.21
C GLN A 125 6.64 -7.17 -3.26
N ASN A 126 5.82 -6.28 -3.82
CA ASN A 126 4.37 -6.46 -3.97
C ASN A 126 3.98 -7.09 -5.30
N LEU A 127 4.93 -7.30 -6.20
CA LEU A 127 4.68 -7.99 -7.46
C LEU A 127 4.56 -9.50 -7.24
N GLY A 128 3.77 -10.13 -8.07
CA GLY A 128 3.56 -11.58 -8.06
C GLY A 128 3.81 -12.20 -9.43
N ASN A 129 3.45 -13.46 -9.51
CA ASN A 129 3.62 -14.27 -10.72
C ASN A 129 2.29 -14.72 -11.35
N VAL A 130 1.16 -14.46 -10.69
CA VAL A 130 -0.18 -14.80 -11.21
C VAL A 130 -1.06 -13.56 -11.18
N TYR A 131 -1.70 -13.26 -12.32
CA TYR A 131 -2.61 -12.13 -12.46
C TYR A 131 -3.89 -12.55 -13.15
N LEU A 132 -5.02 -12.12 -12.62
CA LEU A 132 -6.32 -12.26 -13.26
C LEU A 132 -6.58 -11.04 -14.14
N VAL A 133 -6.92 -11.31 -15.39
CA VAL A 133 -7.17 -10.25 -16.37
C VAL A 133 -8.69 -10.07 -16.51
N PRO A 134 -9.19 -8.83 -16.32
CA PRO A 134 -10.61 -8.57 -16.51
C PRO A 134 -11.01 -8.75 -17.97
N SER A 135 -12.20 -9.31 -18.21
CA SER A 135 -12.77 -9.49 -19.56
C SER A 135 -13.29 -8.15 -20.09
N LEU A 136 -12.38 -7.31 -20.51
CA LEU A 136 -12.69 -6.00 -21.07
C LEU A 136 -12.88 -6.12 -22.57
N ASN A 137 -14.14 -6.08 -23.03
CA ASN A 137 -14.46 -5.91 -24.42
C ASN A 137 -14.88 -4.46 -24.68
N TYR A 138 -14.04 -3.73 -25.40
CA TYR A 138 -14.23 -2.31 -25.68
C TYR A 138 -15.58 -2.02 -26.34
N ASN A 139 -15.96 -2.81 -27.37
CA ASN A 139 -17.20 -2.61 -28.10
C ASN A 139 -18.43 -2.72 -27.21
N ASN A 140 -18.43 -3.70 -26.29
CA ASN A 140 -19.53 -3.91 -25.36
C ASN A 140 -19.63 -2.75 -24.35
N ILE A 141 -18.49 -2.26 -23.87
CA ILE A 141 -18.44 -1.14 -22.93
C ILE A 141 -18.92 0.14 -23.60
N VAL A 142 -18.40 0.47 -24.77
CA VAL A 142 -18.79 1.66 -25.53
C VAL A 142 -20.28 1.67 -25.84
N LYS A 143 -20.83 0.54 -26.29
CA LYS A 143 -22.28 0.40 -26.55
C LYS A 143 -23.13 0.62 -25.29
N SER A 144 -22.69 0.06 -24.15
CA SER A 144 -23.45 0.16 -22.89
C SER A 144 -23.51 1.57 -22.31
N PHE A 145 -22.52 2.41 -22.62
CA PHE A 145 -22.45 3.80 -22.19
C PHE A 145 -22.84 4.83 -23.27
N ASN A 146 -23.24 4.36 -24.47
CA ASN A 146 -23.50 5.24 -25.61
C ASN A 146 -22.33 6.17 -25.97
N LEU A 147 -21.10 5.70 -25.80
CA LEU A 147 -19.91 6.45 -26.16
C LEU A 147 -19.69 6.44 -27.68
N MET A 148 -19.01 7.47 -28.19
CA MET A 148 -18.57 7.47 -29.58
C MET A 148 -17.44 6.44 -29.76
N MET A 149 -17.60 5.53 -30.72
CA MET A 149 -16.55 4.59 -31.09
C MET A 149 -15.47 5.32 -31.89
N THR A 150 -14.20 5.04 -31.56
CA THR A 150 -13.11 5.44 -32.49
C THR A 150 -13.24 4.67 -33.80
N SER A 151 -12.98 5.33 -34.92
CA SER A 151 -12.96 4.70 -36.25
C SER A 151 -11.65 3.95 -36.53
N ASP A 152 -10.61 4.17 -35.75
CA ASP A 152 -9.32 3.52 -35.93
C ASP A 152 -9.26 2.17 -35.20
N VAL A 153 -9.27 1.09 -35.96
CA VAL A 153 -9.26 -0.30 -35.46
C VAL A 153 -8.07 -0.58 -34.54
N ARG A 154 -6.95 0.11 -34.69
CA ARG A 154 -5.75 -0.07 -33.84
C ARG A 154 -5.98 0.32 -32.39
N PHE A 155 -7.00 1.12 -32.09
CA PHE A 155 -7.28 1.66 -30.77
C PHE A 155 -8.58 1.11 -30.16
N LEU A 156 -9.17 0.07 -30.77
CA LEU A 156 -10.45 -0.49 -30.30
C LEU A 156 -10.31 -1.38 -29.06
N ASN A 157 -9.14 -1.93 -28.79
CA ASN A 157 -8.98 -2.93 -27.74
C ASN A 157 -8.08 -2.44 -26.62
N PHE A 158 -8.35 -2.94 -25.43
CA PHE A 158 -7.45 -2.80 -24.30
C PHE A 158 -6.12 -3.50 -24.58
N ARG A 159 -5.07 -3.07 -23.89
CA ARG A 159 -3.74 -3.65 -23.98
C ARG A 159 -3.23 -4.03 -22.61
N LEU A 160 -2.41 -5.07 -22.55
CA LEU A 160 -1.63 -5.45 -21.38
C LEU A 160 -0.14 -5.27 -21.70
N MET A 161 0.57 -4.62 -20.79
CA MET A 161 2.01 -4.58 -20.74
C MET A 161 2.47 -5.50 -19.63
N ILE A 162 3.18 -6.56 -19.96
CA ILE A 162 3.71 -7.55 -19.02
C ILE A 162 5.22 -7.32 -18.94
N ILE A 163 5.72 -6.92 -17.78
CA ILE A 163 7.10 -6.50 -17.57
C ILE A 163 7.81 -7.51 -16.66
N ASN A 164 8.92 -8.08 -17.12
CA ASN A 164 9.77 -8.91 -16.29
C ASN A 164 10.46 -8.06 -15.21
N ALA A 165 10.22 -8.35 -13.94
CA ALA A 165 10.73 -7.56 -12.82
C ALA A 165 12.08 -8.06 -12.27
N VAL A 166 12.64 -9.13 -12.81
CA VAL A 166 13.87 -9.74 -12.32
C VAL A 166 15.01 -9.73 -13.33
N ASP A 167 16.24 -9.83 -12.83
CA ASP A 167 17.47 -9.82 -13.62
C ASP A 167 17.79 -11.20 -14.22
N MET A 168 16.78 -11.89 -14.71
CA MET A 168 16.90 -13.19 -15.38
C MET A 168 15.84 -13.33 -16.46
N VAL A 169 16.15 -14.13 -17.49
CA VAL A 169 15.16 -14.50 -18.51
C VAL A 169 14.06 -15.34 -17.88
N LYS A 170 12.80 -15.00 -18.12
CA LYS A 170 11.63 -15.70 -17.57
C LYS A 170 10.60 -16.01 -18.64
N ARG A 171 9.91 -17.11 -18.44
CA ARG A 171 8.76 -17.48 -19.27
C ARG A 171 7.47 -16.98 -18.63
N VAL A 172 6.57 -16.53 -19.48
CA VAL A 172 5.25 -16.06 -19.08
C VAL A 172 4.23 -16.76 -19.95
N THR A 173 3.25 -17.41 -19.33
CA THR A 173 2.14 -18.11 -20.00
C THR A 173 0.90 -17.22 -19.93
N ILE A 174 0.34 -16.91 -21.06
CA ILE A 174 -0.90 -16.15 -21.24
C ILE A 174 -2.02 -17.16 -21.49
N LYS A 175 -2.97 -17.23 -20.58
CA LYS A 175 -4.15 -18.09 -20.72
C LYS A 175 -5.29 -17.31 -21.34
N GLN A 176 -5.84 -17.86 -22.42
CA GLN A 176 -6.95 -17.28 -23.16
C GLN A 176 -8.09 -18.30 -23.27
N VAL A 177 -9.29 -17.80 -23.51
CA VAL A 177 -10.46 -18.63 -23.84
C VAL A 177 -10.93 -18.20 -25.22
N ASN A 178 -11.02 -19.13 -26.16
CA ASN A 178 -11.53 -18.81 -27.49
C ASN A 178 -13.06 -18.58 -27.47
N GLU A 179 -13.63 -18.15 -28.60
CA GLU A 179 -15.07 -17.89 -28.74
C GLU A 179 -15.94 -19.12 -28.47
N MET A 180 -15.38 -20.35 -28.56
CA MET A 180 -16.05 -21.59 -28.24
C MET A 180 -15.90 -22.03 -26.77
N GLY A 181 -15.27 -21.18 -25.91
CA GLY A 181 -15.04 -21.51 -24.52
C GLY A 181 -13.84 -22.44 -24.24
N GLN A 182 -13.02 -22.75 -25.23
CA GLN A 182 -11.86 -23.64 -25.08
C GLN A 182 -10.66 -22.84 -24.60
N SER A 183 -9.94 -23.36 -23.62
CA SER A 183 -8.71 -22.75 -23.09
C SER A 183 -7.55 -22.91 -24.08
N GLN A 184 -6.85 -21.83 -24.33
CA GLN A 184 -5.60 -21.78 -25.09
C GLN A 184 -4.52 -21.13 -24.24
N GLU A 185 -3.28 -21.59 -24.42
CA GLU A 185 -2.12 -21.04 -23.71
C GLU A 185 -1.04 -20.63 -24.70
N GLU A 186 -0.57 -19.43 -24.57
CA GLU A 186 0.58 -18.91 -25.30
C GLU A 186 1.72 -18.65 -24.31
N THR A 187 2.92 -19.15 -24.59
CA THR A 187 4.08 -18.92 -23.74
C THR A 187 5.09 -18.04 -24.47
N ILE A 188 5.44 -16.93 -23.82
CA ILE A 188 6.44 -15.98 -24.28
C ILE A 188 7.67 -16.01 -23.37
N THR A 189 8.81 -15.57 -23.90
CA THR A 189 10.04 -15.42 -23.13
C THR A 189 10.41 -13.95 -23.03
N LEU A 190 10.64 -13.46 -21.80
CA LEU A 190 11.02 -12.10 -21.51
C LEU A 190 12.45 -12.03 -20.99
N ASN A 191 13.28 -11.22 -21.64
CA ASN A 191 14.59 -10.86 -21.14
C ASN A 191 14.49 -10.03 -19.84
N PRO A 192 15.58 -9.90 -19.06
CA PRO A 192 15.59 -9.09 -17.86
C PRO A 192 15.05 -7.67 -18.12
N TYR A 193 14.11 -7.25 -17.30
CA TYR A 193 13.48 -5.93 -17.34
C TYR A 193 12.78 -5.54 -18.66
N ASN A 194 12.61 -6.47 -19.60
CA ASN A 194 11.85 -6.22 -20.83
C ASN A 194 10.35 -6.35 -20.59
N LEU A 195 9.59 -5.69 -21.44
CA LEU A 195 8.13 -5.82 -21.51
C LEU A 195 7.69 -6.60 -22.76
N TYR A 196 6.49 -7.16 -22.68
CA TYR A 196 5.73 -7.64 -23.82
C TYR A 196 4.36 -6.99 -23.81
N GLN A 197 3.97 -6.33 -24.89
CA GLN A 197 2.67 -5.70 -25.02
C GLN A 197 1.77 -6.52 -25.92
N ILE A 198 0.58 -6.86 -25.42
CA ILE A 198 -0.47 -7.56 -26.17
C ILE A 198 -1.76 -6.76 -26.17
N GLN A 199 -2.54 -6.97 -27.20
CA GLN A 199 -3.91 -6.47 -27.29
C GLN A 199 -4.87 -7.53 -26.71
N ILE A 200 -5.86 -7.08 -25.96
CA ILE A 200 -6.86 -7.97 -25.36
C ILE A 200 -8.26 -7.55 -25.80
N ASP A 201 -9.05 -8.54 -26.18
CA ASP A 201 -10.44 -8.41 -26.67
C ASP A 201 -11.47 -8.97 -25.71
N GLY A 202 -11.06 -9.24 -24.47
CA GLY A 202 -11.88 -9.90 -23.46
C GLY A 202 -11.72 -11.41 -23.41
N LEU A 203 -10.83 -12.01 -24.21
CA LEU A 203 -10.56 -13.46 -24.21
C LEU A 203 -9.42 -13.87 -23.27
N VAL A 204 -8.45 -12.96 -23.00
CA VAL A 204 -7.37 -13.22 -22.04
C VAL A 204 -7.94 -13.28 -20.63
N ARG A 205 -7.59 -14.32 -19.88
CA ARG A 205 -8.10 -14.60 -18.53
C ARG A 205 -7.06 -14.48 -17.44
N GLN A 206 -5.85 -14.96 -17.70
CA GLN A 206 -4.82 -15.08 -16.68
C GLN A 206 -3.44 -14.95 -17.28
N ILE A 207 -2.55 -14.33 -16.52
CA ILE A 207 -1.12 -14.29 -16.78
C ILE A 207 -0.43 -15.12 -15.70
N ASN A 208 0.38 -16.11 -16.08
CA ASN A 208 1.20 -16.92 -15.20
C ASN A 208 2.66 -16.76 -15.58
N ALA A 209 3.48 -16.29 -14.67
CA ALA A 209 4.91 -16.13 -14.87
C ALA A 209 5.72 -17.08 -13.98
N GLU A 210 6.94 -17.42 -14.38
CA GLU A 210 7.87 -18.21 -13.55
C GLU A 210 8.36 -17.42 -12.32
N ASP A 211 8.31 -16.09 -12.39
CA ASP A 211 8.76 -15.20 -11.31
C ASP A 211 7.95 -13.90 -11.34
N LYS A 212 8.32 -12.92 -10.52
CA LYS A 212 7.64 -11.63 -10.41
C LYS A 212 7.60 -10.87 -11.73
N VAL A 213 6.42 -10.42 -12.10
CA VAL A 213 6.17 -9.53 -13.23
C VAL A 213 5.28 -8.36 -12.79
N ALA A 214 5.42 -7.22 -13.46
CA ALA A 214 4.43 -6.15 -13.36
C ALA A 214 3.48 -6.26 -14.56
N VAL A 215 2.17 -6.15 -14.32
CA VAL A 215 1.15 -6.20 -15.37
C VAL A 215 0.37 -4.90 -15.34
N ILE A 216 0.40 -4.17 -16.46
CA ILE A 216 -0.27 -2.87 -16.59
C ILE A 216 -1.37 -3.01 -17.64
N LEU A 217 -2.61 -2.76 -17.23
CA LEU A 217 -3.78 -2.66 -18.10
C LEU A 217 -3.86 -1.25 -18.66
N THR A 218 -3.99 -1.13 -19.97
CA THR A 218 -4.01 0.16 -20.64
C THR A 218 -5.05 0.22 -21.75
N HIS A 219 -5.50 1.43 -22.06
CA HIS A 219 -6.23 1.74 -23.27
C HIS A 219 -5.81 3.13 -23.75
N PRO A 220 -5.32 3.28 -24.99
CA PRO A 220 -4.77 4.55 -25.45
C PRO A 220 -5.79 5.68 -25.60
N CYS A 221 -7.08 5.33 -25.78
CA CYS A 221 -8.20 6.27 -25.85
C CYS A 221 -9.52 5.56 -25.53
N PHE A 222 -9.91 5.53 -24.27
CA PHE A 222 -11.12 4.83 -23.82
C PHE A 222 -12.39 5.62 -24.11
N ASP A 223 -12.36 6.93 -23.93
CA ASP A 223 -13.46 7.83 -24.18
C ASP A 223 -13.01 8.92 -25.13
N SER A 224 -13.54 8.90 -26.37
CA SER A 224 -13.31 9.95 -27.35
C SER A 224 -14.56 10.79 -27.47
N ASN A 225 -14.53 11.96 -26.88
CA ASN A 225 -15.53 12.99 -27.14
C ASN A 225 -14.94 14.01 -28.11
N ASN A 226 -15.79 14.81 -28.79
CA ASN A 226 -15.36 15.83 -29.73
C ASN A 226 -14.08 16.53 -29.26
N CYS A 227 -12.94 16.24 -29.92
CA CYS A 227 -11.62 16.78 -29.62
C CYS A 227 -11.04 16.40 -28.23
N SER A 228 -11.44 15.29 -27.64
CA SER A 228 -10.84 14.76 -26.39
C SER A 228 -10.62 13.26 -26.45
N CYS A 229 -9.61 12.80 -25.72
CA CYS A 229 -9.27 11.40 -25.64
C CYS A 229 -8.72 11.10 -24.25
N ASN A 230 -9.36 10.18 -23.54
CA ASN A 230 -8.96 9.77 -22.21
C ASN A 230 -8.39 8.35 -22.26
N MET A 231 -7.17 8.21 -21.82
CA MET A 231 -6.52 6.90 -21.73
C MET A 231 -6.90 6.17 -20.43
N ILE A 232 -6.69 4.86 -20.39
CA ILE A 232 -6.71 4.07 -19.17
C ILE A 232 -5.28 3.62 -18.88
N LEU A 233 -4.89 3.74 -17.63
CA LEU A 233 -3.59 3.32 -17.11
C LEU A 233 -3.77 2.78 -15.70
N ASN A 234 -3.66 1.45 -15.53
CA ASN A 234 -3.89 0.79 -14.27
C ASN A 234 -2.95 -0.42 -14.09
N GLN A 235 -2.20 -0.47 -13.00
CA GLN A 235 -1.38 -1.63 -12.66
C GLN A 235 -2.22 -2.68 -11.94
N LEU A 236 -2.30 -3.89 -12.51
CA LEU A 236 -3.05 -5.00 -11.92
C LEU A 236 -2.36 -5.48 -10.62
N GLN A 237 -3.18 -5.90 -9.66
CA GLN A 237 -2.69 -6.55 -8.45
C GLN A 237 -2.51 -8.05 -8.70
N PRO A 238 -1.45 -8.67 -8.15
CA PRO A 238 -1.28 -10.11 -8.26
C PRO A 238 -2.41 -10.85 -7.53
N TYR A 239 -2.78 -12.01 -8.09
CA TYR A 239 -3.76 -12.89 -7.49
C TYR A 239 -3.09 -13.75 -6.41
N VAL A 240 -3.72 -13.79 -5.24
CA VAL A 240 -3.35 -14.69 -4.14
C VAL A 240 -4.57 -15.53 -3.84
N SER A 241 -4.44 -16.84 -3.99
CA SER A 241 -5.53 -17.77 -3.63
C SER A 241 -5.75 -17.75 -2.12
N ASN A 242 -6.77 -17.05 -1.68
CA ASN A 242 -7.22 -17.03 -0.29
C ASN A 242 -8.74 -17.21 -0.24
N SER A 243 -9.20 -18.06 0.65
CA SER A 243 -10.63 -18.38 0.86
C SER A 243 -11.39 -17.33 1.67
N ASN A 244 -10.86 -16.11 1.78
CA ASN A 244 -11.50 -15.07 2.59
C ASN A 244 -12.57 -14.33 1.80
N ASN A 245 -13.74 -14.20 2.41
CA ASN A 245 -14.84 -13.39 1.89
C ASN A 245 -14.41 -11.93 1.78
N ASP A 246 -14.54 -11.35 0.58
CA ASP A 246 -14.30 -9.94 0.36
C ASP A 246 -15.61 -9.14 0.33
N ARG A 247 -15.55 -7.92 0.84
CA ARG A 247 -16.65 -6.95 0.78
C ARG A 247 -16.15 -5.65 0.18
N PHE A 248 -16.86 -5.17 -0.82
CA PHE A 248 -16.53 -3.97 -1.55
C PHE A 248 -17.63 -2.92 -1.38
N LEU A 249 -17.25 -1.71 -1.06
CA LEU A 249 -18.17 -0.58 -1.01
C LEU A 249 -18.21 0.11 -2.37
N VAL A 250 -19.41 0.42 -2.83
CA VAL A 250 -19.65 1.13 -4.10
C VAL A 250 -20.09 2.55 -3.78
N PRO A 251 -19.22 3.55 -3.92
CA PRO A 251 -19.54 4.93 -3.58
C PRO A 251 -20.65 5.50 -4.48
N PRO A 252 -21.62 6.23 -3.92
CA PRO A 252 -22.76 6.80 -4.67
C PRO A 252 -22.43 8.06 -5.46
N ILE A 253 -21.15 8.27 -5.80
CA ILE A 253 -20.69 9.45 -6.53
C ILE A 253 -20.67 9.29 -8.05
N PHE A 254 -20.81 8.05 -8.53
CA PHE A 254 -20.77 7.74 -9.96
C PHE A 254 -22.19 7.55 -10.50
N SER A 255 -22.56 8.31 -11.53
CA SER A 255 -23.91 8.30 -12.11
C SER A 255 -24.17 7.13 -13.05
N ALA A 256 -23.19 6.75 -13.86
CA ALA A 256 -23.27 5.63 -14.80
C ALA A 256 -22.07 4.70 -14.53
N ARG A 257 -22.35 3.42 -14.24
CA ARG A 257 -21.31 2.48 -13.82
C ARG A 257 -21.65 1.05 -14.20
N GLN A 258 -20.62 0.31 -14.48
CA GLN A 258 -20.65 -1.15 -14.55
C GLN A 258 -19.63 -1.70 -13.57
N LEU A 259 -19.85 -2.91 -13.10
CA LEU A 259 -18.89 -3.63 -12.27
C LEU A 259 -18.41 -4.87 -13.01
N LEU A 260 -17.11 -5.05 -13.10
CA LEU A 260 -16.46 -6.23 -13.63
C LEU A 260 -15.76 -6.98 -12.51
N VAL A 261 -15.97 -8.29 -12.50
CA VAL A 261 -15.27 -9.21 -11.61
C VAL A 261 -14.25 -10.00 -12.41
N ALA A 262 -13.05 -10.16 -11.91
CA ALA A 262 -12.07 -11.11 -12.42
C ALA A 262 -11.79 -12.17 -11.35
N THR A 263 -11.98 -13.43 -11.70
CA THR A 263 -11.72 -14.61 -10.87
C THR A 263 -11.37 -15.80 -11.74
N ASN A 264 -10.75 -16.80 -11.18
CA ASN A 264 -10.44 -18.08 -11.84
C ASN A 264 -11.27 -19.26 -11.29
N GLU A 265 -12.14 -18.99 -10.32
CA GLU A 265 -12.94 -20.03 -9.65
C GLU A 265 -14.41 -19.60 -9.59
N PRO A 266 -15.35 -20.57 -9.58
CA PRO A 266 -16.75 -20.28 -9.30
C PRO A 266 -16.91 -19.66 -7.90
N PHE A 267 -17.74 -18.66 -7.78
CA PHE A 267 -17.95 -17.96 -6.51
C PHE A 267 -19.41 -17.57 -6.32
N GLN A 268 -19.76 -17.23 -5.11
CA GLN A 268 -21.06 -16.65 -4.81
C GLN A 268 -20.90 -15.14 -4.61
N VAL A 269 -21.86 -14.40 -5.13
CA VAL A 269 -21.93 -12.95 -4.99
C VAL A 269 -23.25 -12.56 -4.36
N CYS A 270 -23.21 -11.65 -3.43
CA CYS A 270 -24.38 -10.99 -2.89
C CYS A 270 -24.32 -9.49 -3.13
N GLN A 271 -25.38 -8.98 -3.76
CA GLN A 271 -25.57 -7.55 -3.95
C GLN A 271 -26.34 -6.98 -2.76
N SER A 272 -25.84 -5.90 -2.19
CA SER A 272 -26.47 -5.23 -1.03
C SER A 272 -26.48 -6.05 0.27
N CYS A 273 -25.65 -7.08 0.41
CA CYS A 273 -25.47 -7.85 1.64
C CYS A 273 -24.26 -7.32 2.39
N PHE A 274 -24.47 -6.63 3.49
CA PHE A 274 -23.35 -6.23 4.35
C PHE A 274 -22.95 -7.34 5.33
N THR A 275 -23.90 -8.15 5.76
CA THR A 275 -23.64 -9.37 6.55
C THR A 275 -24.01 -10.62 5.75
N PRO A 276 -23.28 -11.74 5.88
CA PRO A 276 -23.57 -12.98 5.14
C PRO A 276 -24.97 -13.54 5.37
N GLU A 277 -25.58 -13.18 6.49
CA GLU A 277 -26.84 -13.78 6.99
C GLU A 277 -28.11 -13.17 6.36
N THR A 278 -28.00 -12.01 5.70
CA THR A 278 -29.18 -11.21 5.33
C THR A 278 -29.44 -11.08 3.83
N GLY A 279 -28.74 -11.84 2.97
CA GLY A 279 -28.82 -11.61 1.55
C GLY A 279 -29.05 -12.83 0.66
N VAL A 280 -29.50 -12.58 -0.55
CA VAL A 280 -29.63 -13.60 -1.60
C VAL A 280 -28.28 -13.75 -2.29
N TRP A 281 -27.66 -14.91 -2.10
CA TRP A 281 -26.43 -15.29 -2.76
C TRP A 281 -26.72 -15.91 -4.12
N VAL A 282 -26.06 -15.42 -5.15
CA VAL A 282 -26.16 -15.92 -6.52
C VAL A 282 -24.87 -16.63 -6.86
N GLN A 283 -24.97 -17.89 -7.27
CA GLN A 283 -23.84 -18.65 -7.79
C GLN A 283 -23.41 -18.08 -9.14
N THR A 284 -22.11 -17.90 -9.33
CA THR A 284 -21.54 -17.46 -10.60
C THR A 284 -20.59 -18.52 -11.12
N SER A 285 -20.48 -18.62 -12.44
CA SER A 285 -19.45 -19.45 -13.07
C SER A 285 -18.08 -18.77 -13.00
N SER A 286 -17.01 -19.54 -13.15
CA SER A 286 -15.64 -19.01 -13.23
C SER A 286 -15.37 -18.13 -14.47
N ASP A 287 -16.32 -18.13 -15.40
CA ASP A 287 -16.26 -17.25 -16.56
C ASP A 287 -16.71 -15.85 -16.17
N ILE A 288 -15.88 -14.91 -16.49
CA ILE A 288 -16.00 -13.51 -16.17
C ILE A 288 -17.39 -13.02 -16.47
N LEU A 289 -17.98 -12.53 -15.44
CA LEU A 289 -19.26 -11.89 -15.52
C LEU A 289 -19.06 -10.38 -15.55
N SER A 290 -19.51 -9.79 -16.66
CA SER A 290 -20.09 -8.47 -16.58
C SER A 290 -21.29 -8.60 -15.62
N LEU A 291 -21.01 -8.68 -14.33
CA LEU A 291 -21.96 -9.06 -13.31
C LEU A 291 -23.14 -8.11 -13.23
N LEU A 292 -23.08 -6.97 -13.91
CA LEU A 292 -24.12 -5.96 -13.77
C LEU A 292 -24.13 -5.04 -14.99
N GLN A 293 -24.71 -5.54 -16.06
CA GLN A 293 -25.31 -4.65 -17.03
C GLN A 293 -26.40 -3.86 -16.30
N ASN A 294 -26.20 -2.57 -16.16
CA ASN A 294 -27.10 -1.64 -15.48
C ASN A 294 -27.30 -1.94 -13.99
N LEU A 295 -26.30 -1.57 -13.18
CA LEU A 295 -26.51 -1.35 -11.76
C LEU A 295 -27.65 -0.35 -11.59
N LYS A 296 -28.84 -0.83 -11.21
CA LYS A 296 -29.87 0.05 -10.68
C LYS A 296 -29.21 0.88 -9.59
N ASN A 297 -29.51 2.15 -9.51
CA ASN A 297 -28.85 3.19 -8.68
C ASN A 297 -28.68 2.88 -7.16
N ASN A 298 -28.93 1.66 -6.71
CA ASN A 298 -29.10 1.30 -5.31
C ASN A 298 -28.07 0.27 -4.77
N ILE A 299 -27.07 -0.16 -5.55
CA ILE A 299 -26.09 -1.11 -5.00
C ILE A 299 -25.01 -0.33 -4.26
N SER A 300 -24.95 -0.55 -2.97
CA SER A 300 -24.01 0.08 -2.04
C SER A 300 -22.84 -0.82 -1.67
N VAL A 301 -23.07 -2.14 -1.67
CA VAL A 301 -22.08 -3.13 -1.25
C VAL A 301 -22.16 -4.39 -2.09
N ILE A 302 -21.02 -5.00 -2.34
CA ILE A 302 -20.89 -6.31 -2.98
C ILE A 302 -20.04 -7.19 -2.05
N SER A 303 -20.58 -8.35 -1.72
CA SER A 303 -19.88 -9.38 -0.94
C SER A 303 -19.65 -10.61 -1.81
N THR A 304 -18.48 -11.22 -1.69
CA THR A 304 -18.07 -12.42 -2.44
C THR A 304 -17.59 -13.49 -1.48
N THR A 305 -17.70 -14.75 -1.87
CA THR A 305 -17.27 -15.89 -1.04
C THR A 305 -15.79 -16.24 -1.20
N ILE A 306 -15.13 -15.66 -2.19
CA ILE A 306 -13.70 -15.81 -2.43
C ILE A 306 -13.08 -14.43 -2.73
N GLN A 307 -11.78 -14.36 -2.70
CA GLN A 307 -11.07 -13.17 -3.15
C GLN A 307 -11.26 -12.98 -4.66
N VAL A 308 -11.75 -11.82 -5.04
CA VAL A 308 -11.92 -11.41 -6.43
C VAL A 308 -11.28 -10.05 -6.68
N SER A 309 -11.00 -9.75 -7.95
CA SER A 309 -10.68 -8.38 -8.37
C SER A 309 -11.95 -7.74 -8.92
N LEU A 310 -12.43 -6.71 -8.25
CA LEU A 310 -13.65 -5.99 -8.63
C LEU A 310 -13.31 -4.60 -9.16
N ARG A 311 -13.78 -4.30 -10.38
CA ARG A 311 -13.56 -3.01 -11.04
C ARG A 311 -14.85 -2.29 -11.33
N LEU A 312 -14.88 -1.02 -10.99
CA LEU A 312 -15.93 -0.10 -11.39
C LEU A 312 -15.54 0.55 -12.72
N ILE A 313 -16.45 0.47 -13.69
CA ILE A 313 -16.30 1.11 -15.00
C ILE A 313 -17.34 2.20 -15.14
N SER A 314 -16.88 3.35 -15.53
CA SER A 314 -17.66 4.51 -15.97
C SER A 314 -17.04 5.10 -17.23
N PRO A 315 -17.73 5.97 -17.98
CA PRO A 315 -17.09 6.68 -19.08
C PRO A 315 -15.77 7.33 -18.65
N GLY A 316 -14.65 6.94 -19.27
CA GLY A 316 -13.31 7.42 -18.97
C GLY A 316 -12.65 6.86 -17.70
N LEU A 317 -13.30 5.98 -16.96
CA LEU A 317 -12.79 5.45 -15.70
C LEU A 317 -12.81 3.92 -15.67
N VAL A 318 -11.69 3.31 -15.30
CA VAL A 318 -11.60 1.93 -14.82
C VAL A 318 -10.92 1.97 -13.46
N LEU A 319 -11.69 1.78 -12.40
CA LEU A 319 -11.23 1.90 -11.02
C LEU A 319 -11.26 0.55 -10.31
N ASP A 320 -10.12 0.08 -9.83
CA ASP A 320 -10.05 -1.08 -8.95
C ASP A 320 -10.65 -0.73 -7.59
N LEU A 321 -11.70 -1.43 -7.20
CA LEU A 321 -12.29 -1.26 -5.88
C LEU A 321 -11.45 -2.00 -4.84
N ILE A 322 -11.12 -1.31 -3.76
CA ILE A 322 -10.39 -1.85 -2.64
C ILE A 322 -11.38 -2.57 -1.72
N PRO A 323 -11.21 -3.86 -1.42
CA PRO A 323 -12.06 -4.53 -0.44
C PRO A 323 -11.85 -3.92 0.96
N ILE A 324 -12.87 -3.93 1.80
CA ILE A 324 -12.82 -3.37 3.16
C ILE A 324 -11.67 -3.99 3.97
N SER A 325 -11.39 -5.28 3.76
CA SER A 325 -10.29 -6.01 4.41
C SER A 325 -8.91 -5.41 4.13
N LYS A 326 -8.78 -4.69 3.01
CA LYS A 326 -7.53 -4.04 2.57
C LYS A 326 -7.54 -2.51 2.73
N PHE A 327 -8.52 -1.95 3.43
CA PHE A 327 -8.45 -0.55 3.84
C PHE A 327 -7.23 -0.32 4.71
N SER A 328 -6.68 0.88 4.69
CA SER A 328 -5.39 1.20 5.30
C SER A 328 -5.49 2.42 6.22
N GLY A 329 -4.50 2.59 7.08
CA GLY A 329 -4.48 3.65 8.10
C GLY A 329 -4.08 5.02 7.54
N CYS A 330 -3.19 5.03 6.53
CA CYS A 330 -2.66 6.28 5.96
C CYS A 330 -2.41 6.18 4.46
N TYR A 331 -2.75 7.26 3.77
CA TYR A 331 -2.59 7.44 2.32
C TYR A 331 -1.92 8.76 1.97
N LEU A 332 -1.13 8.73 0.89
CA LEU A 332 -0.62 9.93 0.22
C LEU A 332 -1.51 10.23 -0.99
N VAL A 333 -1.93 11.47 -1.13
CA VAL A 333 -2.79 11.96 -2.20
C VAL A 333 -2.22 13.21 -2.86
N ASP A 334 -2.35 13.31 -4.18
CA ASP A 334 -1.91 14.46 -4.97
C ASP A 334 -3.10 15.36 -5.31
N LEU A 335 -3.30 16.39 -4.52
CA LEU A 335 -4.39 17.37 -4.65
C LEU A 335 -3.92 18.71 -5.25
N ASN A 336 -2.83 18.72 -6.02
CA ASN A 336 -2.23 19.93 -6.59
C ASN A 336 -3.12 20.63 -7.65
N SER A 337 -4.10 19.93 -8.21
CA SER A 337 -5.05 20.50 -9.16
C SER A 337 -6.40 20.76 -8.49
N SER A 338 -7.06 21.86 -8.82
CA SER A 338 -8.44 22.14 -8.38
C SER A 338 -9.48 21.12 -8.87
N ARG A 339 -9.09 20.26 -9.81
CA ARG A 339 -9.92 19.15 -10.31
C ARG A 339 -9.71 17.87 -9.53
N ASN A 340 -8.60 17.76 -8.78
CA ASN A 340 -8.27 16.57 -8.01
C ASN A 340 -8.99 16.59 -6.68
N ALA A 341 -9.59 15.46 -6.34
CA ALA A 341 -10.18 15.21 -5.05
C ALA A 341 -9.79 13.81 -4.56
N ALA A 342 -9.71 13.65 -3.27
CA ALA A 342 -9.65 12.34 -2.65
C ALA A 342 -11.06 11.90 -2.26
N LEU A 343 -11.50 10.75 -2.77
CA LEU A 343 -12.69 10.08 -2.27
C LEU A 343 -12.29 9.27 -1.05
N VAL A 344 -12.74 9.69 0.10
CA VAL A 344 -12.48 9.04 1.38
C VAL A 344 -13.69 8.24 1.82
N ILE A 345 -13.48 6.99 2.21
CA ILE A 345 -14.51 6.10 2.77
C ILE A 345 -14.09 5.75 4.20
N ALA A 346 -14.92 6.07 5.16
CA ALA A 346 -14.67 5.82 6.58
C ALA A 346 -15.92 5.27 7.27
N ASN A 347 -15.75 4.65 8.44
CA ASN A 347 -16.87 4.26 9.27
C ASN A 347 -17.67 5.51 9.67
N THR A 348 -18.98 5.46 9.53
CA THR A 348 -19.87 6.61 9.76
C THR A 348 -19.75 7.18 11.19
N SER A 349 -19.48 6.33 12.18
CA SER A 349 -19.33 6.74 13.57
C SER A 349 -18.01 7.44 13.90
N SER A 350 -17.03 7.43 12.98
CA SER A 350 -15.69 7.98 13.22
C SER A 350 -15.16 8.90 12.11
N THR A 351 -16.06 9.42 11.28
CA THR A 351 -15.72 10.34 10.19
C THR A 351 -15.04 11.64 10.66
N ASP A 352 -15.36 12.10 11.87
CA ASP A 352 -14.77 13.26 12.53
C ASP A 352 -13.31 13.06 12.97
N ALA A 353 -12.88 11.81 13.06
CA ALA A 353 -11.50 11.43 13.38
C ALA A 353 -10.57 11.41 12.16
N VAL A 354 -11.08 11.45 10.93
CA VAL A 354 -10.25 11.54 9.72
C VAL A 354 -9.42 12.81 9.73
N ARG A 355 -8.16 12.69 9.35
CA ARG A 355 -7.18 13.78 9.31
C ARG A 355 -6.65 13.98 7.89
N MET A 356 -6.36 15.24 7.56
CA MET A 356 -5.57 15.60 6.39
C MET A 356 -4.30 16.32 6.88
N ASN A 357 -3.14 15.74 6.62
CA ASN A 357 -1.90 16.09 7.29
C ASN A 357 -2.12 16.00 8.83
N ASP A 358 -1.77 17.01 9.60
CA ASP A 358 -1.92 17.02 11.06
C ASP A 358 -3.24 17.64 11.54
N GLN A 359 -4.16 17.96 10.60
CA GLN A 359 -5.39 18.68 10.92
C GLN A 359 -6.64 17.84 10.71
N LYS A 360 -7.67 18.13 11.49
CA LYS A 360 -9.03 17.61 11.22
C LYS A 360 -9.50 18.10 9.85
N LEU A 361 -10.27 17.26 9.18
CA LEU A 361 -10.94 17.71 7.96
C LEU A 361 -11.86 18.92 8.27
N PRO A 362 -11.98 19.85 7.31
CA PRO A 362 -12.89 20.99 7.46
C PRO A 362 -14.34 20.56 7.72
N THR A 363 -15.06 21.30 8.56
CA THR A 363 -16.44 20.98 8.96
C THR A 363 -17.48 21.10 7.84
N ASN A 364 -17.14 21.76 6.76
CA ASN A 364 -17.98 21.90 5.56
C ASN A 364 -17.92 20.68 4.61
N ILE A 365 -17.13 19.65 4.92
CA ILE A 365 -17.09 18.43 4.14
C ILE A 365 -18.40 17.65 4.34
N ILE A 366 -19.05 17.33 3.22
CA ILE A 366 -20.33 16.61 3.21
C ILE A 366 -20.05 15.11 3.12
N TRP A 367 -20.29 14.42 4.21
CA TRP A 367 -20.27 12.96 4.27
C TRP A 367 -21.60 12.37 3.78
N ARG A 368 -21.52 11.49 2.78
CA ARG A 368 -22.68 10.76 2.22
C ARG A 368 -22.67 9.35 2.73
N VAL A 369 -23.75 8.94 3.39
CA VAL A 369 -23.88 7.55 3.89
C VAL A 369 -23.96 6.58 2.70
N ILE A 370 -23.21 5.49 2.80
CA ILE A 370 -23.31 4.36 1.89
C ILE A 370 -24.36 3.41 2.49
N ASN A 371 -25.57 3.46 1.95
CA ASN A 371 -26.76 2.84 2.51
C ASN A 371 -26.55 1.37 2.86
N GLY A 372 -26.98 0.99 4.07
CA GLY A 372 -26.93 -0.40 4.55
C GLY A 372 -25.55 -0.89 4.96
N THR A 373 -24.53 -0.03 5.10
CA THR A 373 -23.13 -0.48 5.30
C THR A 373 -22.45 0.00 6.58
N GLY A 374 -22.97 1.01 7.26
CA GLY A 374 -22.27 1.66 8.38
C GLY A 374 -21.04 2.50 7.97
N TYR A 375 -20.84 2.70 6.66
CA TYR A 375 -19.78 3.54 6.10
C TYR A 375 -20.34 4.79 5.43
N SER A 376 -19.54 5.83 5.43
CA SER A 376 -19.82 7.08 4.70
C SER A 376 -18.65 7.43 3.81
N CYS A 377 -18.92 8.16 2.74
CA CYS A 377 -17.89 8.67 1.83
C CYS A 377 -18.00 10.18 1.68
N ALA A 378 -16.84 10.81 1.46
CA ALA A 378 -16.74 12.23 1.19
C ALA A 378 -15.69 12.52 0.13
N LEU A 379 -15.85 13.64 -0.58
CA LEU A 379 -14.82 14.17 -1.46
C LEU A 379 -14.06 15.26 -0.71
N VAL A 380 -12.75 15.07 -0.63
CA VAL A 380 -11.82 15.98 0.03
C VAL A 380 -10.97 16.65 -1.05
N GLU A 381 -11.04 17.95 -1.12
CA GLU A 381 -10.26 18.79 -2.04
C GLU A 381 -9.09 19.42 -1.28
N GLY A 382 -8.04 19.80 -2.01
CA GLY A 382 -6.86 20.44 -1.45
C GLY A 382 -6.15 21.28 -2.52
N GLY A 383 -5.00 21.82 -2.17
CA GLY A 383 -4.16 22.61 -3.11
C GLY A 383 -2.72 22.10 -3.18
N ARG A 384 -2.43 20.96 -2.56
CA ARG A 384 -1.08 20.39 -2.48
C ARG A 384 -1.13 18.87 -2.30
N ILE A 385 0.01 18.23 -2.39
CA ILE A 385 0.17 16.85 -1.96
C ILE A 385 -0.08 16.79 -0.45
N SER A 386 -0.86 15.80 -0.02
CA SER A 386 -1.32 15.70 1.37
C SER A 386 -1.38 14.24 1.81
N THR A 387 -1.33 14.01 3.10
CA THR A 387 -1.67 12.71 3.69
C THR A 387 -3.13 12.73 4.14
N ILE A 388 -3.81 11.59 3.97
CA ILE A 388 -5.14 11.34 4.56
C ILE A 388 -5.02 10.09 5.42
N TRP A 389 -5.37 10.21 6.68
CA TRP A 389 -5.20 9.15 7.65
C TRP A 389 -6.24 9.15 8.76
N HIS A 390 -6.31 8.04 9.48
CA HIS A 390 -7.23 7.88 10.60
C HIS A 390 -6.50 7.27 11.80
N PRO A 391 -6.65 7.83 13.02
CA PRO A 391 -5.83 7.44 14.18
C PRO A 391 -6.07 6.02 14.69
N PHE A 392 -7.26 5.44 14.49
CA PHE A 392 -7.62 4.15 15.08
C PHE A 392 -8.49 3.25 14.18
N ALA A 393 -8.78 3.66 12.95
CA ALA A 393 -9.53 2.84 12.01
C ALA A 393 -8.88 2.83 10.63
N ARG A 394 -9.09 1.77 9.88
CA ARG A 394 -8.70 1.71 8.47
C ARG A 394 -9.76 2.40 7.62
N ILE A 395 -9.34 3.13 6.62
CA ILE A 395 -10.16 3.89 5.67
C ILE A 395 -9.84 3.46 4.24
N GLY A 396 -10.75 3.69 3.30
CA GLY A 396 -10.50 3.54 1.86
C GLY A 396 -10.31 4.91 1.23
N VAL A 397 -9.27 5.09 0.40
CA VAL A 397 -9.01 6.37 -0.27
C VAL A 397 -8.70 6.14 -1.74
N TYR A 398 -9.36 6.91 -2.59
CA TYR A 398 -9.14 6.94 -4.02
C TYR A 398 -8.83 8.37 -4.47
N MET A 399 -7.91 8.50 -5.41
CA MET A 399 -7.68 9.74 -6.14
C MET A 399 -8.69 9.83 -7.26
N ILE A 400 -9.38 10.95 -7.37
CA ILE A 400 -10.39 11.19 -8.39
C ILE A 400 -10.13 12.55 -9.04
N GLU A 401 -10.14 12.59 -10.37
CA GLU A 401 -10.13 13.82 -11.14
C GLU A 401 -11.52 14.07 -11.70
N ARG A 402 -12.07 15.25 -11.46
CA ARG A 402 -13.33 15.71 -12.02
C ARG A 402 -13.06 16.54 -13.27
N LEU A 403 -13.50 16.09 -14.41
CA LEU A 403 -13.34 16.83 -15.67
C LEU A 403 -14.57 17.64 -16.06
N ASP A 404 -15.75 17.07 -15.88
CA ASP A 404 -17.04 17.68 -16.13
C ASP A 404 -18.09 16.94 -15.30
N SER A 405 -19.35 17.37 -15.33
CA SER A 405 -20.41 16.77 -14.51
C SER A 405 -20.61 15.25 -14.71
N ASN A 406 -20.07 14.67 -15.78
CA ASN A 406 -20.27 13.26 -16.13
C ASN A 406 -18.98 12.41 -16.21
N ASN A 407 -17.81 13.01 -16.26
CA ASN A 407 -16.53 12.29 -16.46
C ASN A 407 -15.67 12.37 -15.22
N THR A 408 -15.42 11.24 -14.60
CA THR A 408 -14.58 11.12 -13.41
C THR A 408 -13.47 10.12 -13.70
N TYR A 409 -12.22 10.51 -13.48
CA TYR A 409 -11.05 9.65 -13.59
C TYR A 409 -10.52 9.33 -12.20
N GLY A 410 -9.90 8.16 -12.04
CA GLY A 410 -9.36 7.86 -10.73
C GLY A 410 -8.53 6.59 -10.65
N SER A 411 -7.82 6.49 -9.53
CA SER A 411 -7.04 5.34 -9.13
C SER A 411 -7.09 5.18 -7.60
N ALA A 412 -6.68 4.02 -7.09
CA ALA A 412 -6.40 3.89 -5.67
C ALA A 412 -5.32 4.88 -5.24
N ALA A 413 -5.46 5.48 -4.07
CA ALA A 413 -4.44 6.37 -3.51
C ALA A 413 -3.21 5.58 -3.03
N THR A 414 -2.06 6.25 -2.93
CA THR A 414 -0.80 5.63 -2.47
C THR A 414 -0.86 5.31 -0.99
N ILE A 415 -0.71 4.04 -0.62
CA ILE A 415 -0.71 3.60 0.77
C ILE A 415 0.68 3.80 1.38
N ILE A 416 0.74 4.56 2.48
CA ILE A 416 1.96 4.76 3.28
C ILE A 416 2.01 3.79 4.46
N ASN A 417 0.86 3.52 5.08
CA ASN A 417 0.78 2.63 6.23
C ASN A 417 -0.54 1.87 6.25
N THR A 418 -0.47 0.56 6.43
CA THR A 418 -1.67 -0.30 6.44
C THR A 418 -2.42 -0.23 7.75
N ASP A 419 -1.72 -0.17 8.88
CA ASP A 419 -2.37 -0.11 10.19
C ASP A 419 -2.57 1.34 10.63
N PRO A 420 -3.71 1.66 11.25
CA PRO A 420 -3.93 2.99 11.81
C PRO A 420 -2.97 3.23 12.99
N ASP A 421 -2.53 4.47 13.13
CA ASP A 421 -1.71 4.91 14.26
C ASP A 421 -2.16 6.29 14.71
N ASN A 422 -2.23 6.49 16.03
CA ASN A 422 -2.72 7.75 16.60
C ASN A 422 -1.73 8.92 16.45
N GLY A 423 -0.48 8.63 16.14
CA GLY A 423 0.56 9.64 15.88
C GLY A 423 0.60 10.10 14.42
N GLY A 424 -0.10 9.41 13.49
CA GLY A 424 -0.12 9.78 12.08
C GLY A 424 0.27 8.66 11.14
N CYS A 425 0.89 9.02 10.02
CA CYS A 425 1.36 8.10 8.99
C CYS A 425 2.67 7.43 9.41
N LEU A 426 2.59 6.31 10.07
CA LEU A 426 3.75 5.61 10.64
C LEU A 426 4.71 5.09 9.56
N LEU A 427 5.95 5.55 9.59
CA LEU A 427 7.03 5.05 8.72
C LEU A 427 7.79 3.90 9.36
N THR A 428 8.21 4.10 10.60
CA THR A 428 8.90 3.08 11.38
C THR A 428 8.28 2.98 12.77
N PRO A 429 7.92 1.77 13.21
CA PRO A 429 7.37 1.60 14.55
C PRO A 429 8.42 1.88 15.62
N GLU A 430 7.96 2.13 16.83
CA GLU A 430 8.86 2.11 17.99
C GLU A 430 9.50 0.73 18.14
N ILE A 431 10.79 0.69 18.37
CA ILE A 431 11.53 -0.56 18.55
C ILE A 431 12.53 -0.47 19.71
N PHE A 432 12.75 -1.61 20.35
CA PHE A 432 13.87 -1.82 21.27
C PHE A 432 15.01 -2.51 20.52
N VAL A 433 16.23 -1.98 20.66
CA VAL A 433 17.43 -2.50 20.01
C VAL A 433 18.49 -2.82 21.06
N LEU A 434 19.25 -3.89 20.81
CA LEU A 434 20.36 -4.28 21.67
C LEU A 434 21.66 -3.75 21.07
N GLY A 435 22.47 -3.07 21.89
CA GLY A 435 23.81 -2.67 21.48
C GLY A 435 24.72 -3.87 21.27
N GLU A 436 25.76 -3.69 20.49
CA GLU A 436 26.67 -4.78 20.10
C GLU A 436 27.63 -5.14 21.25
N ASP A 437 28.17 -4.12 21.92
CA ASP A 437 29.19 -4.27 22.94
C ASP A 437 28.65 -4.27 24.36
N GLU A 438 29.29 -5.03 25.23
CA GLU A 438 29.02 -5.00 26.66
C GLU A 438 29.72 -3.82 27.34
N MET A 439 28.97 -3.04 28.10
CA MET A 439 29.48 -1.88 28.82
C MET A 439 28.77 -1.68 30.16
N ASN A 440 29.30 -0.79 31.01
CA ASN A 440 28.67 -0.48 32.28
C ASN A 440 27.39 0.35 32.07
N TRP A 441 26.54 0.43 33.08
CA TRP A 441 25.23 1.09 32.99
C TRP A 441 25.32 2.56 32.53
N PHE A 442 26.34 3.30 32.98
CA PHE A 442 26.50 4.72 32.63
C PHE A 442 26.85 4.89 31.13
N LYS A 443 27.81 4.10 30.65
CA LYS A 443 28.17 4.07 29.22
C LYS A 443 27.02 3.55 28.36
N SER A 444 26.23 2.60 28.86
CA SER A 444 25.04 2.12 28.15
C SER A 444 24.02 3.23 27.91
N ARG A 445 23.86 4.13 28.89
CA ARG A 445 22.99 5.28 28.72
C ARG A 445 23.54 6.23 27.64
N GLU A 446 24.81 6.58 27.70
CA GLU A 446 25.48 7.43 26.70
C GLU A 446 25.37 6.83 25.30
N TYR A 447 25.70 5.54 25.17
CA TYR A 447 25.58 4.81 23.91
C TYR A 447 24.14 4.89 23.32
N CYS A 448 23.11 4.69 24.14
CA CYS A 448 21.72 4.75 23.66
C CYS A 448 21.32 6.16 23.24
N MET A 449 21.83 7.19 23.90
CA MET A 449 21.57 8.58 23.53
C MET A 449 22.25 8.98 22.21
N GLU A 450 23.39 8.38 21.89
CA GLU A 450 24.14 8.64 20.66
C GLU A 450 23.66 7.78 19.46
N ASN A 451 23.25 6.53 19.71
CA ASN A 451 22.95 5.53 18.65
C ASN A 451 21.47 5.16 18.52
N ALA A 452 20.63 5.69 19.39
CA ALA A 452 19.19 5.55 19.40
C ALA A 452 18.54 6.85 19.88
N ASP A 453 17.29 6.79 20.36
CA ASP A 453 16.63 7.98 20.90
C ASP A 453 16.70 8.05 22.42
N GLN A 454 16.67 6.90 23.08
CA GLN A 454 16.65 6.82 24.54
C GLN A 454 17.24 5.51 25.06
N PHE A 455 17.66 5.50 26.32
CA PHE A 455 17.90 4.30 27.09
C PHE A 455 16.56 3.65 27.47
N ALA A 456 16.41 2.31 27.27
CA ALA A 456 15.14 1.64 27.35
C ALA A 456 14.40 1.87 28.69
N ARG A 457 13.16 2.31 28.60
CA ARG A 457 12.23 2.48 29.71
C ARG A 457 11.06 1.50 29.54
N LEU A 458 10.88 0.59 30.48
CA LEU A 458 9.86 -0.44 30.47
C LEU A 458 8.82 -0.17 31.56
N ASN A 459 8.12 0.96 31.45
CA ASN A 459 7.28 1.49 32.53
C ASN A 459 5.82 1.03 32.51
N ASN A 460 5.46 0.14 31.59
CA ASN A 460 4.14 -0.46 31.48
C ASN A 460 4.21 -1.82 30.76
N GLU A 461 3.12 -2.58 30.81
CA GLU A 461 3.03 -3.89 30.13
C GLU A 461 3.28 -3.81 28.63
N SER A 462 2.79 -2.77 27.96
CA SER A 462 2.96 -2.61 26.51
C SER A 462 4.45 -2.47 26.13
N SER A 463 5.20 -1.60 26.82
CA SER A 463 6.63 -1.43 26.57
C SER A 463 7.43 -2.69 26.88
N GLN A 464 7.09 -3.43 27.95
CA GLN A 464 7.67 -4.72 28.26
C GLN A 464 7.39 -5.76 27.17
N ALA A 465 6.14 -5.87 26.72
CA ALA A 465 5.76 -6.81 25.66
C ALA A 465 6.46 -6.50 24.33
N LYS A 466 6.54 -5.22 23.93
CA LYS A 466 7.25 -4.80 22.73
C LYS A 466 8.75 -5.11 22.79
N MET A 467 9.37 -4.81 23.93
CA MET A 467 10.78 -5.17 24.15
C MET A 467 10.98 -6.70 24.02
N THR A 468 10.12 -7.49 24.64
CA THR A 468 10.15 -8.95 24.56
C THR A 468 10.10 -9.42 23.10
N LEU A 469 9.14 -8.93 22.30
CA LEU A 469 9.02 -9.27 20.88
C LEU A 469 10.28 -8.94 20.08
N ASN A 470 10.89 -7.78 20.33
CA ASN A 470 12.10 -7.36 19.62
C ASN A 470 13.34 -8.21 20.00
N MET A 471 13.35 -8.78 21.21
CA MET A 471 14.49 -9.52 21.75
C MET A 471 14.38 -11.04 21.65
N THR A 472 13.22 -11.61 21.39
CA THR A 472 12.96 -13.08 21.39
C THR A 472 13.88 -13.88 20.44
N ARG A 473 14.43 -13.24 19.41
CA ARG A 473 15.31 -13.90 18.42
C ARG A 473 16.80 -13.66 18.68
N ARG A 474 17.17 -13.11 19.83
CA ARG A 474 18.56 -12.79 20.18
C ARG A 474 19.17 -13.90 21.03
N GLU A 475 20.50 -13.94 21.09
CA GLU A 475 21.22 -14.87 22.00
C GLU A 475 20.86 -14.56 23.46
N PRO A 476 20.74 -15.60 24.32
CA PRO A 476 20.45 -15.41 25.73
C PRO A 476 21.57 -14.61 26.41
N THR A 477 21.28 -13.39 26.82
CA THR A 477 22.21 -12.49 27.50
C THR A 477 21.43 -11.61 28.47
N GLU A 478 22.11 -10.71 29.15
CA GLU A 478 21.47 -9.68 29.96
C GLU A 478 21.69 -8.31 29.35
N GLY A 479 20.64 -7.49 29.38
CA GLY A 479 20.67 -6.13 28.89
C GLY A 479 20.43 -5.10 29.98
N TRP A 480 21.13 -3.96 29.92
CA TRP A 480 20.86 -2.82 30.78
C TRP A 480 19.59 -2.09 30.34
N ILE A 481 18.78 -1.67 31.33
CA ILE A 481 17.62 -0.78 31.16
C ILE A 481 17.80 0.49 31.98
N SER A 482 17.02 1.54 31.68
CA SER A 482 17.20 2.86 32.30
C SER A 482 16.75 2.94 33.77
N LEU A 483 16.36 1.85 34.38
CA LEU A 483 15.90 1.79 35.77
C LEU A 483 17.11 1.77 36.73
N ARG A 484 17.09 2.66 37.72
CA ARG A 484 18.14 2.79 38.73
C ARG A 484 17.55 3.03 40.11
N ARG A 485 18.29 2.66 41.16
CA ARG A 485 17.95 2.89 42.55
C ARG A 485 18.61 4.15 43.09
N SER A 486 17.87 4.94 43.85
CA SER A 486 18.39 6.12 44.56
C SER A 486 19.32 5.69 45.69
N LEU A 487 20.42 6.42 45.85
CA LEU A 487 21.35 6.22 46.96
C LEU A 487 20.81 6.78 48.29
N TYR A 488 19.87 7.73 48.23
CA TYR A 488 19.34 8.45 49.40
C TYR A 488 18.03 7.81 49.92
N THR A 489 17.07 7.61 49.00
CA THR A 489 15.73 7.09 49.37
C THR A 489 15.59 5.60 49.21
N THR A 490 16.56 4.93 48.55
CA THR A 490 16.54 3.53 48.15
C THR A 490 15.41 3.14 47.19
N ASP A 491 14.63 4.11 46.68
CA ASP A 491 13.57 3.89 45.71
C ASP A 491 14.13 3.68 44.30
N TRP A 492 13.42 2.89 43.52
CA TRP A 492 13.72 2.73 42.11
C TRP A 492 13.11 3.84 41.29
N TYR A 493 13.81 4.32 40.26
CA TYR A 493 13.34 5.37 39.36
C TYR A 493 13.88 5.17 37.94
N TRP A 494 13.07 5.58 36.96
CA TRP A 494 13.49 5.65 35.58
C TRP A 494 14.29 6.93 35.34
N ARG A 495 15.53 6.81 34.88
CA ARG A 495 16.35 7.99 34.61
C ARG A 495 16.07 8.52 33.21
N ASN A 496 15.22 9.53 33.14
CA ASN A 496 15.01 10.40 31.98
C ASN A 496 15.60 11.79 32.24
N GLU A 497 15.73 12.56 31.17
CA GLU A 497 16.62 13.69 31.09
C GLU A 497 16.28 14.89 31.97
N ASP A 498 15.04 15.17 32.37
CA ASP A 498 14.69 16.51 32.87
C ASP A 498 13.69 16.59 34.05
N THR A 499 13.26 15.52 34.66
CA THR A 499 12.34 15.62 35.78
C THR A 499 12.65 14.66 36.91
N PHE A 500 12.49 15.12 38.15
CA PHE A 500 12.56 14.34 39.38
C PHE A 500 11.58 13.14 39.27
N PRO A 501 11.91 11.96 39.83
CA PRO A 501 11.44 10.68 39.34
C PRO A 501 9.94 10.53 39.49
N PRO A 502 9.23 10.17 38.42
CA PRO A 502 7.89 9.58 38.58
C PRO A 502 8.04 8.23 39.27
N ASN A 503 7.11 7.91 40.17
CA ASN A 503 7.00 6.63 40.82
C ASN A 503 7.07 5.49 39.78
N VAL A 504 7.70 4.39 40.15
CA VAL A 504 7.74 3.17 39.35
C VAL A 504 6.48 2.38 39.63
N ASP A 505 5.43 2.65 38.86
CA ASP A 505 4.11 2.02 39.05
C ASP A 505 4.06 0.59 38.48
N PHE A 506 4.91 0.29 37.48
CA PHE A 506 5.04 -1.02 36.84
C PHE A 506 6.40 -1.62 37.14
N THR A 507 6.40 -2.86 37.57
CA THR A 507 7.63 -3.66 37.80
C THR A 507 7.50 -5.07 37.24
N TYR A 508 8.62 -5.63 36.75
CA TYR A 508 8.66 -6.98 36.19
C TYR A 508 9.85 -7.77 36.72
N TRP A 509 10.06 -7.69 38.03
CA TRP A 509 11.19 -8.34 38.72
C TRP A 509 11.12 -9.86 38.67
N GLU A 510 12.29 -10.50 38.63
CA GLU A 510 12.43 -11.92 38.90
C GLU A 510 12.13 -12.24 40.37
N ASN A 511 11.74 -13.48 40.66
CA ASN A 511 11.46 -13.89 42.03
C ASN A 511 12.68 -13.67 42.95
N GLY A 512 12.47 -13.01 44.09
CA GLY A 512 13.54 -12.62 45.00
C GLY A 512 14.31 -11.35 44.60
N GLN A 513 13.92 -10.68 43.51
CA GLN A 513 14.48 -9.39 43.09
C GLN A 513 13.50 -8.24 43.43
N PRO A 514 13.96 -7.00 43.59
CA PRO A 514 15.38 -6.59 43.57
C PRO A 514 16.13 -6.98 44.85
N ASP A 515 17.39 -7.29 44.71
CA ASP A 515 18.30 -7.57 45.84
C ASP A 515 18.48 -6.35 46.76
N LYS A 516 19.14 -6.57 47.91
CA LYS A 516 19.54 -5.48 48.80
C LYS A 516 20.44 -4.47 48.08
N PRO A 517 20.45 -3.18 48.48
CA PRO A 517 21.21 -2.12 47.79
C PRO A 517 22.70 -2.42 47.60
N GLU A 518 23.31 -3.17 48.54
CA GLU A 518 24.74 -3.51 48.49
C GLU A 518 25.08 -4.43 47.30
N LYS A 519 24.10 -5.16 46.76
CA LYS A 519 24.29 -6.08 45.63
C LYS A 519 24.12 -5.39 44.28
N GLY A 520 23.39 -4.26 44.21
CA GLY A 520 23.24 -3.53 42.97
C GLY A 520 22.18 -2.42 42.96
N LEU A 521 22.54 -1.33 42.32
CA LEU A 521 21.73 -0.13 42.22
C LEU A 521 21.18 0.11 40.81
N CYS A 522 21.51 -0.74 39.84
CA CYS A 522 21.07 -0.62 38.44
C CYS A 522 20.29 -1.86 38.03
N ALA A 523 19.32 -1.72 37.17
CA ALA A 523 18.50 -2.82 36.71
C ALA A 523 18.93 -3.33 35.33
N SER A 524 18.98 -4.64 35.22
CA SER A 524 19.12 -5.37 33.95
C SER A 524 17.88 -6.20 33.68
N VAL A 525 17.65 -6.52 32.42
CA VAL A 525 16.63 -7.45 31.95
C VAL A 525 17.29 -8.69 31.40
N SER A 526 16.79 -9.86 31.76
CA SER A 526 17.20 -11.09 31.10
C SER A 526 16.65 -11.12 29.68
N LEU A 527 17.50 -11.39 28.69
CA LEU A 527 17.11 -11.58 27.31
C LEU A 527 16.94 -13.07 26.94
N ASP A 528 16.95 -13.91 27.96
CA ASP A 528 16.69 -15.34 27.84
C ASP A 528 15.16 -15.59 27.88
N PRO A 529 14.55 -16.13 26.81
CA PRO A 529 13.13 -16.45 26.80
C PRO A 529 12.69 -17.39 27.91
N SER A 530 13.57 -18.32 28.35
CA SER A 530 13.28 -19.25 29.44
C SER A 530 13.10 -18.55 30.79
N LYS A 531 13.66 -17.36 30.96
CA LYS A 531 13.53 -16.49 32.13
C LYS A 531 12.45 -15.43 32.00
N ASN A 532 11.61 -15.51 30.98
CA ASN A 532 10.48 -14.62 30.73
C ASN A 532 10.85 -13.13 30.74
N PHE A 533 12.07 -12.76 30.33
CA PHE A 533 12.51 -11.36 30.25
C PHE A 533 12.35 -10.59 31.57
N LYS A 534 12.53 -11.25 32.70
CA LYS A 534 12.44 -10.66 34.04
C LYS A 534 13.61 -9.75 34.35
N TRP A 535 13.36 -8.77 35.25
CA TRP A 535 14.39 -7.81 35.68
C TRP A 535 15.16 -8.29 36.90
N ARG A 536 16.41 -7.85 36.99
CA ARG A 536 17.31 -8.11 38.12
C ARG A 536 18.03 -6.83 38.51
N SER A 537 18.33 -6.70 39.81
CA SER A 537 19.28 -5.68 40.28
C SER A 537 20.71 -6.16 40.06
N ALA A 538 21.60 -5.25 39.67
CA ALA A 538 22.99 -5.57 39.40
C ALA A 538 23.89 -4.36 39.72
N ARG A 539 25.20 -4.65 39.92
CA ARG A 539 26.20 -3.59 40.12
C ARG A 539 26.35 -2.76 38.86
N CYS A 540 26.17 -1.45 38.94
CA CYS A 540 26.18 -0.53 37.79
C CYS A 540 27.47 -0.57 36.95
N CYS A 541 28.61 -1.00 37.56
CA CYS A 541 29.90 -1.16 36.88
C CYS A 541 30.08 -2.51 36.17
N SER A 542 29.12 -3.45 36.32
CA SER A 542 29.17 -4.72 35.56
C SER A 542 28.97 -4.40 34.07
N LYS A 543 29.54 -5.28 33.23
CA LYS A 543 29.40 -5.18 31.79
C LYS A 543 28.17 -5.97 31.31
N LYS A 544 27.29 -5.35 30.56
CA LYS A 544 26.13 -5.93 29.88
C LYS A 544 25.82 -5.11 28.63
N LYS A 545 25.09 -5.67 27.69
CA LYS A 545 24.67 -4.95 26.48
C LYS A 545 23.60 -3.90 26.80
N PRO A 546 23.67 -2.68 26.23
CA PRO A 546 22.61 -1.68 26.41
C PRO A 546 21.33 -2.08 25.65
N VAL A 547 20.18 -1.97 26.27
CA VAL A 547 18.88 -2.00 25.60
C VAL A 547 18.45 -0.57 25.33
N CYS A 548 18.40 -0.20 24.07
CA CYS A 548 18.04 1.14 23.65
C CYS A 548 16.64 1.16 23.05
N TYR A 549 16.00 2.31 23.09
CA TYR A 549 14.68 2.56 22.53
C TYR A 549 14.77 3.53 21.37
N LYS A 550 14.12 3.23 20.25
CA LYS A 550 13.92 4.14 19.12
C LYS A 550 12.44 4.49 19.02
N ARG A 551 12.18 5.80 18.94
CA ARG A 551 10.81 6.33 18.82
C ARG A 551 10.20 5.98 17.48
N PRO A 552 8.86 5.90 17.41
CA PRO A 552 8.18 5.81 16.12
C PRO A 552 8.50 7.05 15.28
N LYS A 553 8.64 6.86 13.98
CA LYS A 553 8.79 7.96 13.02
C LYS A 553 7.54 8.03 12.16
N TYR A 554 7.03 9.23 12.00
CA TYR A 554 5.84 9.51 11.22
C TYR A 554 6.20 10.35 10.00
N PHE A 555 5.53 10.07 8.89
CA PHE A 555 5.68 10.85 7.68
C PHE A 555 4.91 12.18 7.82
N THR A 556 5.59 13.29 7.56
CA THR A 556 5.04 14.65 7.54
C THR A 556 5.40 15.34 6.22
N LEU A 557 4.46 16.15 5.68
CA LEU A 557 4.61 16.90 4.43
C LEU A 557 4.77 18.39 4.70
#